data_500b89e24f512ff293fd5d29f817b80e
#
_entry.id   500b89e24f512ff293fd5d29f817b80e
#
_cell.length_a   1.000
_cell.length_b   1.000
_cell.length_c   1.000
_cell.angle_alpha   90.00
_cell.angle_beta   90.00
_cell.angle_gamma   90.00
#
_symmetry.space_group_name_H-M   'P 1'
#
loop_
_entity.id
_entity.type
_entity.pdbx_description
1 polymer ?
#
loop_
_entity_poly.entity_id
_entity_poly.type
_entity_poly.pdbx_seq_one_letter_code
_entity_poly.pdbx_strand_id
1 'polypeptide(L)'
;FSDDLEYPTTFTDIWLKALDDAITLKADVINLSLGTAAGFSMENRAYPENEVIEKARKAGIVISVAAGNDGNITSGNINNVEPLKENYDTALIANPAVNEGTIAVASMENTKRHMYVIRWKDSWDAYINEEMDLHKGENPKKIISADIFDLKNAKQELIKKENIEGKLVLFEIPTTKDSLGFGDKLESIAELKPAAIVFYNNRSMAEQIGGNLEVPGNAGKLTCIRIKRSTYDKLMEEYGYNNNLRPEIFTEMTDVDNVASGSVSKFSSWGPTPDLRIKPEITAPGGHIYSSVEDDKYKDMSGTSMAAPQVTGATAILKQYIKAKNIQTDNSSEFIKLLLMNTATPLKDEGIFEDIPYFVRQQGSGALNIENALKTTVVVRAQGTNDNIADGKLELKELKDKRFDVRLSLENFGDSTKSYDINSIALYEPTDGTYRLQRSEILHSNESNISREISVEAHSSASIDFTMDYSDAVNFEEDNFIEGFISLKDKDGVSDLSIPFLGFYGDWSR
;
A
#
# COMPACT_ATOMS: atom_id res chain seq x y z
N PHE A 1 -21.28 0.70 10.07
CA PHE A 1 -20.55 1.44 11.13
C PHE A 1 -21.52 1.78 12.24
N SER A 2 -21.05 1.73 13.49
CA SER A 2 -21.81 2.19 14.64
C SER A 2 -21.82 3.73 14.65
N ASP A 3 -23.00 4.33 14.83
CA ASP A 3 -23.14 5.77 15.13
C ASP A 3 -22.71 6.09 16.57
N ASP A 4 -22.22 5.08 17.30
CA ASP A 4 -21.72 5.22 18.65
C ASP A 4 -20.31 5.83 18.61
N LEU A 5 -20.20 7.10 19.00
CA LEU A 5 -18.96 7.84 19.09
C LEU A 5 -18.00 7.30 20.18
N GLU A 6 -18.52 6.55 21.15
CA GLU A 6 -17.74 5.93 22.23
C GLU A 6 -17.10 4.61 21.77
N TYR A 7 -17.78 3.87 20.85
CA TYR A 7 -17.30 2.61 20.30
C TYR A 7 -17.50 2.55 18.79
N PRO A 8 -16.66 3.24 17.98
CA PRO A 8 -16.81 3.31 16.52
C PRO A 8 -16.32 2.02 15.83
N THR A 9 -16.81 0.85 16.27
CA THR A 9 -16.46 -0.47 15.77
C THR A 9 -17.69 -1.24 15.35
N THR A 10 -17.50 -2.42 14.75
CA THR A 10 -18.58 -3.37 14.47
C THR A 10 -18.22 -4.73 15.06
N PHE A 11 -19.22 -5.56 15.29
CA PHE A 11 -19.06 -6.93 15.78
C PHE A 11 -19.27 -7.95 14.64
N THR A 12 -18.72 -9.15 14.81
CA THR A 12 -18.76 -10.19 13.79
C THR A 12 -20.17 -10.56 13.37
N ASP A 13 -21.11 -10.67 14.30
CA ASP A 13 -22.51 -10.98 14.02
C ASP A 13 -23.21 -9.89 13.19
N ILE A 14 -22.85 -8.62 13.40
CA ILE A 14 -23.45 -7.49 12.67
C ILE A 14 -22.98 -7.50 11.20
N TRP A 15 -21.69 -7.61 10.95
CA TRP A 15 -21.21 -7.60 9.55
C TRP A 15 -21.55 -8.90 8.80
N LEU A 16 -21.63 -10.04 9.49
CA LEU A 16 -22.13 -11.29 8.91
C LEU A 16 -23.59 -11.18 8.51
N LYS A 17 -24.43 -10.55 9.34
CA LYS A 17 -25.81 -10.29 8.99
C LYS A 17 -25.92 -9.37 7.77
N ALA A 18 -25.11 -8.31 7.70
CA ALA A 18 -25.07 -7.41 6.55
C ALA A 18 -24.64 -8.16 5.26
N LEU A 19 -23.71 -9.10 5.37
CA LEU A 19 -23.28 -9.95 4.25
C LEU A 19 -24.40 -10.88 3.78
N ASP A 20 -25.14 -11.52 4.70
CA ASP A 20 -26.29 -12.36 4.35
C ASP A 20 -27.42 -11.54 3.70
N ASP A 21 -27.65 -10.32 4.17
CA ASP A 21 -28.60 -9.38 3.54
C ASP A 21 -28.13 -8.99 2.12
N ALA A 22 -26.85 -8.73 1.91
CA ALA A 22 -26.29 -8.45 0.59
C ALA A 22 -26.44 -9.63 -0.38
N ILE A 23 -26.28 -10.87 0.08
CA ILE A 23 -26.55 -12.08 -0.70
C ILE A 23 -28.03 -12.14 -1.09
N THR A 24 -28.92 -11.88 -0.14
CA THR A 24 -30.38 -11.86 -0.36
C THR A 24 -30.79 -10.79 -1.38
N LEU A 25 -30.17 -9.63 -1.32
CA LEU A 25 -30.35 -8.52 -2.26
C LEU A 25 -29.67 -8.75 -3.62
N LYS A 26 -28.94 -9.84 -3.78
CA LYS A 26 -28.21 -10.20 -5.01
C LYS A 26 -27.18 -9.12 -5.40
N ALA A 27 -26.39 -8.70 -4.43
CA ALA A 27 -25.27 -7.81 -4.69
C ALA A 27 -24.28 -8.48 -5.67
N ASP A 28 -23.67 -7.71 -6.56
CA ASP A 28 -22.65 -8.21 -7.49
C ASP A 28 -21.26 -8.22 -6.81
N VAL A 29 -20.97 -7.20 -6.03
CA VAL A 29 -19.68 -6.99 -5.35
C VAL A 29 -19.89 -6.45 -3.95
N ILE A 30 -18.99 -6.78 -3.03
CA ILE A 30 -19.01 -6.30 -1.66
C ILE A 30 -17.62 -5.79 -1.29
N ASN A 31 -17.56 -4.64 -0.61
CA ASN A 31 -16.35 -4.09 -0.02
C ASN A 31 -16.38 -4.23 1.50
N LEU A 32 -15.33 -4.79 2.08
CA LEU A 32 -15.11 -4.87 3.52
C LEU A 32 -13.82 -4.15 3.90
N SER A 33 -13.91 -2.84 4.14
CA SER A 33 -12.80 -2.03 4.66
C SER A 33 -12.72 -2.13 6.19
N LEU A 34 -12.71 -3.35 6.71
CA LEU A 34 -12.67 -3.67 8.13
C LEU A 34 -11.84 -4.93 8.35
N GLY A 35 -11.39 -5.13 9.58
CA GLY A 35 -10.68 -6.35 9.95
C GLY A 35 -10.08 -6.29 11.34
N THR A 36 -9.69 -7.48 11.82
CA THR A 36 -8.92 -7.66 13.06
C THR A 36 -7.56 -8.24 12.69
N ALA A 37 -6.50 -7.65 13.21
CA ALA A 37 -5.12 -8.05 12.93
C ALA A 37 -4.84 -9.53 13.21
N ALA A 38 -3.86 -10.10 12.50
CA ALA A 38 -3.39 -11.47 12.61
C ALA A 38 -4.55 -12.50 12.56
N GLY A 39 -5.31 -12.46 11.47
CA GLY A 39 -6.44 -13.33 11.24
C GLY A 39 -6.03 -14.80 11.14
N PHE A 40 -6.91 -15.67 11.57
CA PHE A 40 -6.73 -17.12 11.50
C PHE A 40 -7.97 -17.77 10.91
N SER A 41 -7.82 -18.43 9.76
CA SER A 41 -8.88 -19.19 9.12
C SER A 41 -8.35 -20.57 8.75
N MET A 42 -9.01 -21.62 9.20
CA MET A 42 -8.71 -23.00 8.79
C MET A 42 -9.83 -23.50 7.88
N GLU A 43 -9.46 -24.06 6.73
CA GLU A 43 -10.42 -24.60 5.77
C GLU A 43 -11.39 -25.64 6.35
N ASN A 44 -10.94 -26.41 7.34
CA ASN A 44 -11.70 -27.54 7.90
C ASN A 44 -12.45 -27.21 9.20
N ARG A 45 -12.51 -25.94 9.61
CA ARG A 45 -13.31 -25.55 10.78
C ARG A 45 -14.53 -24.74 10.37
N ALA A 46 -15.68 -25.15 10.89
CA ALA A 46 -16.95 -24.42 10.73
C ALA A 46 -16.94 -23.12 11.54
N TYR A 47 -16.28 -22.09 11.01
CA TYR A 47 -16.46 -20.73 11.48
C TYR A 47 -17.67 -20.12 10.74
N PRO A 48 -18.58 -19.41 11.42
CA PRO A 48 -19.72 -18.76 10.77
C PRO A 48 -19.31 -17.84 9.61
N GLU A 49 -18.15 -17.19 9.72
CA GLU A 49 -17.59 -16.35 8.67
C GLU A 49 -17.32 -17.12 7.37
N ASN A 50 -16.72 -18.30 7.49
CA ASN A 50 -16.40 -19.15 6.33
C ASN A 50 -17.67 -19.58 5.59
N GLU A 51 -18.72 -19.95 6.32
CA GLU A 51 -19.99 -20.38 5.72
C GLU A 51 -20.67 -19.25 4.95
N VAL A 52 -20.74 -18.04 5.51
CA VAL A 52 -21.41 -16.90 4.86
C VAL A 52 -20.60 -16.39 3.67
N ILE A 53 -19.26 -16.32 3.79
CA ILE A 53 -18.37 -15.93 2.69
C ILE A 53 -18.45 -16.93 1.54
N GLU A 54 -18.43 -18.25 1.86
CA GLU A 54 -18.55 -19.31 0.85
C GLU A 54 -19.92 -19.27 0.15
N LYS A 55 -20.99 -18.96 0.88
CA LYS A 55 -22.33 -18.77 0.31
C LYS A 55 -22.35 -17.59 -0.68
N ALA A 56 -21.70 -16.46 -0.34
CA ALA A 56 -21.55 -15.34 -1.24
C ALA A 56 -20.73 -15.72 -2.49
N ARG A 57 -19.58 -16.38 -2.32
CA ARG A 57 -18.74 -16.87 -3.41
C ARG A 57 -19.52 -17.77 -4.38
N LYS A 58 -20.27 -18.75 -3.86
CA LYS A 58 -21.14 -19.65 -4.65
C LYS A 58 -22.25 -18.90 -5.38
N ALA A 59 -22.73 -17.80 -4.82
CA ALA A 59 -23.68 -16.92 -5.49
C ALA A 59 -23.03 -16.03 -6.58
N GLY A 60 -21.73 -16.16 -6.81
CA GLY A 60 -20.97 -15.37 -7.77
C GLY A 60 -20.65 -13.95 -7.30
N ILE A 61 -20.78 -13.65 -6.00
CA ILE A 61 -20.47 -12.34 -5.40
C ILE A 61 -18.98 -12.27 -5.12
N VAL A 62 -18.32 -11.22 -5.57
CA VAL A 62 -16.91 -10.95 -5.22
C VAL A 62 -16.85 -10.10 -3.97
N ILE A 63 -16.01 -10.52 -3.01
CA ILE A 63 -15.79 -9.81 -1.75
C ILE A 63 -14.35 -9.32 -1.71
N SER A 64 -14.13 -8.00 -1.79
CA SER A 64 -12.81 -7.37 -1.60
C SER A 64 -12.66 -6.95 -0.15
N VAL A 65 -11.56 -7.31 0.49
CA VAL A 65 -11.31 -7.07 1.91
C VAL A 65 -9.95 -6.40 2.12
N ALA A 66 -9.90 -5.42 3.00
CA ALA A 66 -8.64 -4.81 3.42
C ALA A 66 -7.70 -5.84 4.07
N ALA A 67 -6.47 -5.96 3.58
CA ALA A 67 -5.51 -6.95 4.08
C ALA A 67 -5.07 -6.71 5.55
N GLY A 68 -5.21 -5.48 6.04
CA GLY A 68 -4.77 -5.03 7.37
C GLY A 68 -3.68 -3.97 7.30
N ASN A 69 -3.47 -3.25 8.41
CA ASN A 69 -2.55 -2.12 8.49
C ASN A 69 -1.46 -2.34 9.55
N ASP A 70 -1.04 -3.58 9.76
CA ASP A 70 -0.11 -3.97 10.81
C ASP A 70 1.33 -4.18 10.31
N GLY A 71 1.55 -4.01 9.00
CA GLY A 71 2.84 -4.21 8.35
C GLY A 71 3.33 -5.65 8.49
N ASN A 72 4.58 -5.79 8.92
CA ASN A 72 5.12 -7.01 9.50
C ASN A 72 5.40 -6.80 11.00
N ILE A 73 5.74 -7.86 11.74
CA ILE A 73 6.00 -7.77 13.19
C ILE A 73 7.06 -6.70 13.49
N THR A 74 8.09 -6.60 12.67
CA THR A 74 9.17 -5.62 12.84
C THR A 74 8.71 -4.20 12.52
N SER A 75 7.95 -4.01 11.46
CA SER A 75 7.43 -2.68 11.06
C SER A 75 6.42 -2.12 12.06
N GLY A 76 5.57 -2.98 12.63
CA GLY A 76 4.59 -2.62 13.66
C GLY A 76 5.15 -2.59 15.08
N ASN A 77 6.40 -2.99 15.30
CA ASN A 77 6.97 -3.12 16.62
C ASN A 77 7.55 -1.79 17.12
N ILE A 78 6.92 -1.25 18.16
CA ILE A 78 7.35 -0.02 18.85
C ILE A 78 8.80 -0.09 19.34
N ASN A 79 9.33 -1.29 19.57
CA ASN A 79 10.68 -1.51 20.11
C ASN A 79 11.76 -1.69 19.04
N ASN A 80 11.40 -1.62 17.75
CA ASN A 80 12.31 -1.74 16.62
C ASN A 80 13.18 -3.03 16.68
N VAL A 81 12.54 -4.15 17.01
CA VAL A 81 13.22 -5.45 17.15
C VAL A 81 13.45 -6.01 15.75
N GLU A 82 14.70 -6.26 15.39
CA GLU A 82 15.08 -6.92 14.16
C GLU A 82 14.54 -8.36 14.14
N PRO A 83 14.01 -8.87 13.01
CA PRO A 83 13.48 -10.22 12.89
C PRO A 83 14.63 -11.23 12.97
N LEU A 84 14.59 -12.11 13.98
CA LEU A 84 15.54 -13.20 14.10
C LEU A 84 15.39 -14.20 12.93
N LYS A 85 16.49 -14.86 12.57
CA LYS A 85 16.51 -15.89 11.51
C LYS A 85 15.47 -16.99 11.75
N GLU A 86 15.27 -17.38 13.02
CA GLU A 86 14.33 -18.43 13.42
C GLU A 86 12.91 -17.92 13.73
N ASN A 87 12.64 -16.63 13.58
CA ASN A 87 11.34 -16.05 13.88
C ASN A 87 10.80 -15.32 12.63
N TYR A 88 9.74 -15.86 12.03
CA TYR A 88 9.19 -15.36 10.79
C TYR A 88 8.18 -14.23 11.04
N ASP A 89 8.41 -13.09 10.40
CA ASP A 89 7.47 -11.97 10.36
C ASP A 89 6.36 -12.25 9.35
N THR A 90 5.37 -13.02 9.77
CA THR A 90 4.32 -13.49 8.88
C THR A 90 2.97 -13.48 9.55
N ALA A 91 1.92 -13.78 8.76
CA ALA A 91 0.58 -14.00 9.24
C ALA A 91 -0.09 -12.78 9.89
N LEU A 92 0.21 -11.57 9.40
CA LEU A 92 -0.44 -10.33 9.86
C LEU A 92 -1.67 -9.94 9.05
N ILE A 93 -2.05 -10.74 8.05
CA ILE A 93 -3.29 -10.53 7.29
C ILE A 93 -4.49 -10.56 8.23
N ALA A 94 -5.34 -9.55 8.12
CA ALA A 94 -6.50 -9.39 8.98
C ALA A 94 -7.60 -10.43 8.70
N ASN A 95 -8.40 -10.77 9.71
CA ASN A 95 -9.68 -11.45 9.51
C ASN A 95 -10.76 -10.39 9.14
N PRO A 96 -11.60 -10.55 8.08
CA PRO A 96 -11.80 -11.77 7.29
C PRO A 96 -10.97 -11.89 6.01
N ALA A 97 -9.97 -11.06 5.77
CA ALA A 97 -9.14 -11.10 4.56
C ALA A 97 -8.39 -12.45 4.39
N VAL A 98 -8.08 -13.15 5.49
CA VAL A 98 -7.47 -14.50 5.47
C VAL A 98 -8.34 -15.57 4.84
N ASN A 99 -9.66 -15.32 4.65
CA ASN A 99 -10.58 -16.29 4.10
C ASN A 99 -10.33 -16.50 2.59
N GLU A 100 -10.38 -17.77 2.12
CA GLU A 100 -10.12 -18.10 0.71
C GLU A 100 -11.18 -17.51 -0.24
N GLY A 101 -12.42 -17.41 0.20
CA GLY A 101 -13.53 -16.87 -0.58
C GLY A 101 -13.49 -15.34 -0.76
N THR A 102 -12.44 -14.67 -0.26
CA THR A 102 -12.26 -13.20 -0.38
C THR A 102 -11.05 -12.87 -1.23
N ILE A 103 -11.00 -11.61 -1.71
CA ILE A 103 -9.80 -11.00 -2.29
C ILE A 103 -9.21 -10.08 -1.21
N ALA A 104 -8.10 -10.47 -0.60
CA ALA A 104 -7.34 -9.62 0.31
C ALA A 104 -6.55 -8.58 -0.47
N VAL A 105 -6.73 -7.32 -0.16
CA VAL A 105 -6.15 -6.21 -0.90
C VAL A 105 -5.09 -5.49 -0.06
N ALA A 106 -3.84 -5.56 -0.53
CA ALA A 106 -2.72 -4.80 0.00
C ALA A 106 -2.75 -3.34 -0.48
N SER A 107 -1.99 -2.49 0.17
CA SER A 107 -1.88 -1.06 -0.14
C SER A 107 -0.55 -0.72 -0.80
N MET A 108 -0.60 0.09 -1.86
CA MET A 108 0.55 0.80 -2.41
C MET A 108 0.35 2.31 -2.31
N GLU A 109 1.47 3.03 -2.35
CA GLU A 109 1.48 4.48 -2.31
C GLU A 109 0.99 5.07 -3.64
N ASN A 110 0.07 6.05 -3.52
CA ASN A 110 -0.48 6.75 -4.68
C ASN A 110 0.58 7.63 -5.36
N THR A 111 0.39 7.93 -6.63
CA THR A 111 1.30 8.78 -7.42
C THR A 111 1.31 10.25 -6.99
N LYS A 112 0.19 10.72 -6.42
CA LYS A 112 0.00 12.09 -5.96
C LYS A 112 -0.47 12.10 -4.50
N ARG A 113 -0.11 13.19 -3.79
CA ARG A 113 -0.63 13.51 -2.48
C ARG A 113 -1.38 14.85 -2.58
N HIS A 114 -2.60 14.92 -2.04
CA HIS A 114 -3.38 16.14 -1.97
C HIS A 114 -3.24 16.76 -0.59
N MET A 115 -2.42 17.81 -0.46
CA MET A 115 -2.02 18.33 0.84
C MET A 115 -1.75 19.84 0.83
N TYR A 116 -1.70 20.44 2.03
CA TYR A 116 -1.14 21.76 2.21
C TYR A 116 0.37 21.69 2.12
N VAL A 117 1.00 22.64 1.42
CA VAL A 117 2.41 22.59 1.05
C VAL A 117 3.10 23.92 1.36
N ILE A 118 4.26 23.82 2.00
CA ILE A 118 5.32 24.81 1.91
C ILE A 118 6.32 24.33 0.84
N ARG A 119 6.66 25.21 -0.11
CA ARG A 119 7.52 24.89 -1.24
C ARG A 119 8.65 25.90 -1.38
N TRP A 120 9.81 25.44 -1.80
CA TRP A 120 10.93 26.29 -2.20
C TRP A 120 11.75 25.64 -3.30
N LYS A 121 12.60 26.42 -3.95
CA LYS A 121 13.62 25.91 -4.85
C LYS A 121 14.88 25.57 -4.07
N ASP A 122 15.48 24.46 -4.38
CA ASP A 122 16.80 24.10 -3.88
C ASP A 122 17.93 24.76 -4.70
N SER A 123 19.18 24.53 -4.31
CA SER A 123 20.38 25.03 -4.99
C SER A 123 20.56 24.51 -6.42
N TRP A 124 19.78 23.49 -6.82
CA TRP A 124 19.77 22.90 -8.17
C TRP A 124 18.55 23.31 -9.00
N ASP A 125 17.77 24.31 -8.53
CA ASP A 125 16.52 24.79 -9.15
C ASP A 125 15.36 23.74 -9.16
N ALA A 126 15.48 22.65 -8.39
CA ALA A 126 14.39 21.72 -8.17
C ALA A 126 13.41 22.24 -7.11
N TYR A 127 12.10 21.91 -7.27
CA TYR A 127 11.12 22.27 -6.25
C TYR A 127 11.07 21.22 -5.15
N ILE A 128 11.31 21.64 -3.92
CA ILE A 128 11.06 20.86 -2.71
C ILE A 128 9.67 21.21 -2.20
N ASN A 129 8.82 20.18 -2.05
CA ASN A 129 7.47 20.31 -1.52
C ASN A 129 7.41 19.55 -0.20
N GLU A 130 7.07 20.24 0.88
CA GLU A 130 6.96 19.66 2.21
C GLU A 130 5.56 19.85 2.78
N GLU A 131 5.03 18.82 3.42
CA GLU A 131 3.73 18.83 4.06
C GLU A 131 3.67 19.74 5.28
N MET A 132 2.55 20.44 5.47
CA MET A 132 2.34 21.32 6.60
C MET A 132 0.90 21.27 7.12
N ASP A 133 0.70 21.61 8.40
CA ASP A 133 -0.62 21.98 8.92
C ASP A 133 -0.88 23.47 8.67
N LEU A 134 -2.12 23.82 8.37
CA LEU A 134 -2.52 25.17 8.01
C LEU A 134 -3.64 25.71 8.90
N HIS A 135 -3.42 26.90 9.45
CA HIS A 135 -4.43 27.83 9.95
C HIS A 135 -4.52 29.02 9.01
N LYS A 136 -5.65 29.20 8.33
CA LYS A 136 -5.78 30.19 7.24
C LYS A 136 -5.75 31.65 7.67
N GLY A 137 -6.20 31.97 8.88
CA GLY A 137 -6.40 33.35 9.30
C GLY A 137 -7.58 34.05 8.60
N GLU A 138 -7.61 35.36 8.70
CA GLU A 138 -8.60 36.22 8.02
C GLU A 138 -8.07 36.61 6.63
N ASN A 139 -8.83 36.36 5.56
CA ASN A 139 -8.50 36.74 4.18
C ASN A 139 -7.13 36.22 3.67
N PRO A 140 -6.84 34.94 3.71
CA PRO A 140 -5.58 34.37 3.27
C PRO A 140 -5.38 34.58 1.76
N LYS A 141 -4.16 34.95 1.35
CA LYS A 141 -3.75 34.91 -0.06
C LYS A 141 -3.61 33.41 -0.47
N LYS A 142 -3.89 33.08 -1.72
CA LYS A 142 -3.73 31.70 -2.23
C LYS A 142 -2.29 31.19 -2.10
N ILE A 143 -1.32 32.07 -2.34
CA ILE A 143 0.11 31.81 -2.15
C ILE A 143 0.70 32.97 -1.37
N ILE A 144 1.46 32.66 -0.32
CA ILE A 144 2.24 33.63 0.45
C ILE A 144 3.71 33.33 0.20
N SER A 145 4.46 34.33 -0.30
CA SER A 145 5.89 34.19 -0.48
C SER A 145 6.58 35.47 0.01
N ALA A 146 7.53 35.32 0.93
CA ALA A 146 8.26 36.44 1.52
C ALA A 146 9.63 35.98 2.05
N ASP A 147 10.47 36.98 2.41
CA ASP A 147 11.77 36.72 3.02
C ASP A 147 11.62 36.05 4.37
N ILE A 148 12.53 35.13 4.69
CA ILE A 148 12.56 34.41 5.96
C ILE A 148 13.12 35.31 7.08
N PHE A 149 12.51 35.19 8.25
CA PHE A 149 13.06 35.72 9.50
C PHE A 149 12.95 34.65 10.60
N ASP A 150 14.08 34.10 11.03
CA ASP A 150 14.10 33.04 12.02
C ASP A 150 14.26 33.60 13.43
N LEU A 151 13.17 33.64 14.18
CA LEU A 151 13.14 34.07 15.59
C LEU A 151 13.62 32.96 16.54
N LYS A 152 13.67 31.72 16.11
CA LYS A 152 13.93 30.57 16.97
C LYS A 152 13.03 30.62 18.22
N ASN A 153 13.61 30.49 19.40
CA ASN A 153 12.92 30.61 20.68
C ASN A 153 13.21 31.98 21.35
N ALA A 154 13.05 33.05 20.57
CA ALA A 154 13.38 34.41 21.07
C ALA A 154 12.52 34.79 22.29
N LYS A 155 13.10 35.60 23.19
CA LYS A 155 12.39 36.21 24.30
C LYS A 155 11.46 37.31 23.79
N GLN A 156 10.29 37.50 24.40
CA GLN A 156 9.30 38.48 24.01
C GLN A 156 9.86 39.93 23.87
N GLU A 157 10.76 40.34 24.77
CA GLU A 157 11.38 41.65 24.75
C GLU A 157 12.25 41.90 23.51
N LEU A 158 12.82 40.83 22.93
CA LEU A 158 13.62 40.88 21.70
C LEU A 158 12.70 40.93 20.48
N ILE A 159 11.61 40.17 20.48
CA ILE A 159 10.63 40.11 19.38
C ILE A 159 10.13 41.53 19.03
N LYS A 160 9.76 42.31 20.04
CA LYS A 160 9.25 43.70 19.85
C LYS A 160 10.22 44.66 19.18
N LYS A 161 11.48 44.32 19.06
CA LYS A 161 12.55 45.16 18.46
C LYS A 161 12.88 44.77 17.03
N GLU A 162 12.30 43.65 16.54
CA GLU A 162 12.67 43.11 15.25
C GLU A 162 11.82 43.69 14.12
N ASN A 163 12.43 43.88 12.95
CA ASN A 163 11.73 44.29 11.73
C ASN A 163 11.28 43.07 10.97
N ILE A 164 10.07 42.56 11.29
CA ILE A 164 9.48 41.36 10.71
C ILE A 164 8.24 41.63 9.88
N GLU A 165 7.89 42.92 9.65
CA GLU A 165 6.73 43.25 8.81
C GLU A 165 6.88 42.68 7.40
N GLY A 166 5.84 41.95 6.98
CA GLY A 166 5.76 41.34 5.67
C GLY A 166 6.70 40.14 5.45
N LYS A 167 7.38 39.63 6.47
CA LYS A 167 8.27 38.47 6.39
C LYS A 167 7.57 37.14 6.79
N LEU A 168 8.13 36.03 6.38
CA LEU A 168 7.80 34.71 6.92
C LEU A 168 8.58 34.50 8.22
N VAL A 169 7.88 34.52 9.34
CA VAL A 169 8.51 34.45 10.66
C VAL A 169 8.52 32.98 11.14
N LEU A 170 9.70 32.38 11.23
CA LEU A 170 9.89 31.03 11.76
C LEU A 170 10.00 31.10 13.28
N PHE A 171 9.24 30.24 13.98
CA PHE A 171 9.17 30.23 15.43
C PHE A 171 9.10 28.79 15.98
N GLU A 172 9.99 28.44 16.90
CA GLU A 172 10.04 27.11 17.50
C GLU A 172 8.88 26.89 18.50
N ILE A 173 8.14 25.80 18.35
CA ILE A 173 7.13 25.41 19.32
C ILE A 173 7.81 25.05 20.64
N PRO A 174 7.49 25.72 21.77
CA PRO A 174 8.14 25.48 23.04
C PRO A 174 7.81 24.08 23.59
N THR A 175 8.69 23.54 24.39
CA THR A 175 8.39 22.34 25.22
C THR A 175 7.33 22.69 26.27
N THR A 176 6.66 21.68 26.84
CA THR A 176 5.65 21.88 27.90
C THR A 176 6.16 22.64 29.09
N LYS A 177 7.49 22.60 29.38
CA LYS A 177 8.14 23.34 30.46
C LYS A 177 8.32 24.85 30.13
N ASP A 178 8.41 25.19 28.85
CA ASP A 178 8.69 26.55 28.37
C ASP A 178 7.44 27.22 27.75
N SER A 179 6.27 26.64 27.94
CA SER A 179 5.00 27.12 27.34
C SER A 179 4.47 28.42 27.99
N LEU A 180 4.99 28.79 29.17
CA LEU A 180 4.65 30.05 29.83
C LEU A 180 5.02 31.24 28.94
N GLY A 181 4.03 32.07 28.59
CA GLY A 181 4.21 33.25 27.75
C GLY A 181 4.24 32.95 26.24
N PHE A 182 3.91 31.74 25.79
CA PHE A 182 3.83 31.43 24.34
C PHE A 182 2.76 32.29 23.64
N GLY A 183 1.57 32.41 24.24
CA GLY A 183 0.52 33.29 23.74
C GLY A 183 0.95 34.74 23.62
N ASP A 184 1.62 35.29 24.66
CA ASP A 184 2.12 36.66 24.66
C ASP A 184 3.20 36.91 23.60
N LYS A 185 4.04 35.91 23.32
CA LYS A 185 5.01 35.95 22.24
C LYS A 185 4.33 35.99 20.87
N LEU A 186 3.30 35.16 20.67
CA LEU A 186 2.52 35.14 19.43
C LEU A 186 1.81 36.47 19.18
N GLU A 187 1.17 37.06 20.22
CA GLU A 187 0.58 38.40 20.13
C GLU A 187 1.61 39.43 19.73
N SER A 188 2.79 39.39 20.34
CA SER A 188 3.89 40.35 19.99
C SER A 188 4.38 40.17 18.55
N ILE A 189 4.40 38.95 18.01
CA ILE A 189 4.71 38.68 16.60
C ILE A 189 3.59 39.24 15.71
N ALA A 190 2.33 38.99 16.05
CA ALA A 190 1.18 39.44 15.28
C ALA A 190 1.06 40.95 15.17
N GLU A 191 1.38 41.68 16.25
CA GLU A 191 1.41 43.15 16.28
C GLU A 191 2.40 43.75 15.24
N LEU A 192 3.46 43.02 14.89
CA LEU A 192 4.48 43.42 13.92
C LEU A 192 4.12 43.07 12.46
N LYS A 193 2.92 42.55 12.21
CA LYS A 193 2.34 42.27 10.89
C LYS A 193 3.22 41.43 9.94
N PRO A 194 3.68 40.27 10.31
CA PRO A 194 4.37 39.38 9.40
C PRO A 194 3.44 38.94 8.25
N ALA A 195 4.02 38.42 7.15
CA ALA A 195 3.26 37.86 6.05
C ALA A 195 2.57 36.53 6.47
N ALA A 196 3.26 35.73 7.27
CA ALA A 196 2.75 34.51 7.92
C ALA A 196 3.67 34.10 9.07
N ILE A 197 3.13 33.25 9.98
CA ILE A 197 3.90 32.64 11.07
C ILE A 197 4.11 31.15 10.74
N VAL A 198 5.36 30.73 10.75
CA VAL A 198 5.77 29.34 10.49
C VAL A 198 6.24 28.72 11.80
N PHE A 199 5.39 27.89 12.40
CA PHE A 199 5.77 27.10 13.57
C PHE A 199 6.54 25.89 13.11
N TYR A 200 7.66 25.58 13.74
CA TYR A 200 8.34 24.33 13.56
C TYR A 200 8.49 23.56 14.87
N ASN A 201 8.41 22.25 14.78
CA ASN A 201 8.45 21.39 15.94
C ASN A 201 9.80 21.47 16.65
N ASN A 202 9.76 21.44 17.98
CA ASN A 202 10.97 21.23 18.78
C ASN A 202 11.48 19.79 18.60
N ARG A 203 12.67 19.49 19.11
CA ARG A 203 13.30 18.17 18.94
C ARG A 203 12.53 17.01 19.58
N SER A 204 11.70 17.26 20.59
CA SER A 204 10.90 16.20 21.23
C SER A 204 9.63 15.83 20.46
N MET A 205 9.18 16.70 19.57
CA MET A 205 8.00 16.50 18.70
C MET A 205 8.39 16.27 17.24
N ALA A 206 9.63 16.39 16.90
CA ALA A 206 10.30 16.47 15.61
C ALA A 206 9.41 16.28 14.35
N GLU A 207 8.89 15.08 14.13
CA GLU A 207 8.18 14.71 12.88
C GLU A 207 6.65 14.73 13.01
N GLN A 208 6.10 15.22 14.12
CA GLN A 208 4.64 15.24 14.33
C GLN A 208 4.00 16.41 13.59
N ILE A 209 3.15 16.10 12.62
CA ILE A 209 2.17 16.99 12.01
C ILE A 209 0.87 16.22 11.79
N GLY A 210 -0.16 16.92 11.40
CA GLY A 210 -1.50 16.35 11.25
C GLY A 210 -2.38 16.75 12.42
N GLY A 211 -3.45 17.42 12.10
CA GLY A 211 -4.44 17.91 13.04
C GLY A 211 -4.80 19.38 12.81
N ASN A 212 -5.74 19.87 13.60
CA ASN A 212 -6.12 21.29 13.55
C ASN A 212 -5.06 22.13 14.25
N LEU A 213 -4.46 23.05 13.53
CA LEU A 213 -3.61 24.09 14.11
C LEU A 213 -4.49 25.21 14.65
N GLU A 214 -4.79 25.17 15.93
CA GLU A 214 -5.53 26.25 16.59
C GLU A 214 -4.56 27.34 17.05
N VAL A 215 -4.81 28.55 16.59
CA VAL A 215 -3.99 29.74 16.93
C VAL A 215 -4.90 30.77 17.58
N PRO A 216 -4.74 31.04 18.89
CA PRO A 216 -5.57 31.98 19.61
C PRO A 216 -5.24 33.45 19.35
N GLY A 217 -6.14 34.35 19.73
CA GLY A 217 -5.91 35.79 19.79
C GLY A 217 -5.72 36.48 18.43
N ASN A 218 -4.96 37.57 18.40
CA ASN A 218 -4.70 38.31 17.17
C ASN A 218 -3.80 37.55 16.20
N ALA A 219 -2.96 36.63 16.68
CA ALA A 219 -2.18 35.72 15.83
C ALA A 219 -3.10 34.80 15.00
N GLY A 220 -4.28 34.44 15.51
CA GLY A 220 -5.30 33.66 14.77
C GLY A 220 -5.90 34.42 13.58
N LYS A 221 -5.67 35.73 13.43
CA LYS A 221 -6.06 36.50 12.25
C LYS A 221 -5.08 36.37 11.09
N LEU A 222 -3.86 35.88 11.35
CA LEU A 222 -2.82 35.68 10.38
C LEU A 222 -2.84 34.25 9.84
N THR A 223 -2.25 34.05 8.66
CA THR A 223 -1.94 32.72 8.20
C THR A 223 -0.80 32.15 9.04
N CYS A 224 -1.08 31.00 9.67
CA CYS A 224 -0.08 30.29 10.46
C CYS A 224 0.06 28.86 9.92
N ILE A 225 1.26 28.35 9.86
CA ILE A 225 1.51 26.97 9.47
C ILE A 225 2.37 26.28 10.51
N ARG A 226 2.27 24.94 10.58
CA ARG A 226 3.20 24.11 11.33
C ARG A 226 3.91 23.17 10.40
N ILE A 227 5.23 23.10 10.52
CA ILE A 227 6.09 22.19 9.77
C ILE A 227 6.85 21.24 10.70
N LYS A 228 7.28 20.10 10.16
CA LYS A 228 8.16 19.15 10.85
C LYS A 228 9.51 19.81 11.18
N ARG A 229 10.22 19.24 12.14
CA ARG A 229 11.60 19.67 12.43
C ARG A 229 12.54 19.42 11.26
N SER A 230 12.42 18.26 10.61
CA SER A 230 13.19 17.93 9.41
C SER A 230 12.96 18.92 8.27
N THR A 231 11.72 19.37 8.08
CA THR A 231 11.37 20.41 7.08
C THR A 231 12.05 21.73 7.39
N TYR A 232 12.04 22.16 8.67
CA TYR A 232 12.78 23.37 9.10
C TYR A 232 14.29 23.22 8.86
N ASP A 233 14.88 22.08 9.23
CA ASP A 233 16.32 21.86 9.08
C ASP A 233 16.73 21.92 7.60
N LYS A 234 15.99 21.28 6.67
CA LYS A 234 16.19 21.35 5.22
C LYS A 234 16.07 22.80 4.69
N LEU A 235 15.01 23.50 5.11
CA LEU A 235 14.77 24.89 4.71
C LEU A 235 15.91 25.80 5.13
N MET A 236 16.40 25.65 6.35
CA MET A 236 17.48 26.48 6.89
C MET A 236 18.85 26.11 6.33
N GLU A 237 19.08 24.86 5.97
CA GLU A 237 20.25 24.42 5.22
C GLU A 237 20.28 25.13 3.85
N GLU A 238 19.18 25.09 3.11
CA GLU A 238 19.08 25.75 1.80
C GLU A 238 19.17 27.26 1.93
N TYR A 239 18.57 27.87 2.97
CA TYR A 239 18.71 29.31 3.26
C TYR A 239 20.16 29.69 3.54
N GLY A 240 20.96 28.78 4.09
CA GLY A 240 22.40 28.96 4.29
C GLY A 240 23.19 29.09 2.97
N TYR A 241 22.75 28.39 1.92
CA TYR A 241 23.33 28.51 0.58
C TYR A 241 22.79 29.73 -0.19
N ASN A 242 21.51 30.07 0.02
CA ASN A 242 20.83 31.19 -0.67
C ASN A 242 20.01 32.04 0.32
N ASN A 243 20.60 33.10 0.85
CA ASN A 243 19.95 33.97 1.83
C ASN A 243 18.78 34.82 1.24
N ASN A 244 18.55 34.77 -0.07
CA ASN A 244 17.37 35.34 -0.73
C ASN A 244 16.27 34.32 -0.97
N LEU A 245 16.35 33.15 -0.37
CA LEU A 245 15.36 32.10 -0.49
C LEU A 245 13.99 32.62 -0.02
N ARG A 246 12.98 32.46 -0.88
CA ARG A 246 11.59 32.83 -0.62
C ARG A 246 10.70 31.61 -0.74
N PRO A 247 10.41 30.91 0.36
CA PRO A 247 9.44 29.81 0.35
C PRO A 247 8.04 30.30 -0.03
N GLU A 248 7.27 29.43 -0.65
CA GLU A 248 5.87 29.63 -1.00
C GLU A 248 4.97 28.77 -0.11
N ILE A 249 4.02 29.40 0.58
CA ILE A 249 3.00 28.75 1.39
C ILE A 249 1.72 28.70 0.57
N PHE A 250 1.22 27.48 0.26
CA PHE A 250 -0.03 27.27 -0.45
C PHE A 250 -1.16 27.16 0.57
N THR A 251 -2.10 28.09 0.56
CA THR A 251 -3.26 28.12 1.49
C THR A 251 -4.46 27.33 0.95
N GLU A 252 -4.33 26.75 -0.22
CA GLU A 252 -5.24 25.74 -0.78
C GLU A 252 -4.47 24.43 -0.92
N MET A 253 -5.16 23.30 -0.73
CA MET A 253 -4.54 22.00 -0.99
C MET A 253 -4.16 21.89 -2.45
N THR A 254 -3.06 21.24 -2.74
CA THR A 254 -2.56 21.05 -4.09
C THR A 254 -2.02 19.62 -4.25
N ASP A 255 -2.02 19.14 -5.49
CA ASP A 255 -1.45 17.84 -5.82
C ASP A 255 0.07 17.98 -5.97
N VAL A 256 0.78 17.17 -5.22
CA VAL A 256 2.24 17.04 -5.34
C VAL A 256 2.61 15.59 -5.65
N ASP A 257 3.74 15.39 -6.31
CA ASP A 257 4.24 14.05 -6.57
C ASP A 257 4.59 13.35 -5.25
N ASN A 258 4.17 12.09 -5.13
CA ASN A 258 4.53 11.27 -3.99
C ASN A 258 5.87 10.58 -4.27
N VAL A 259 6.90 10.90 -3.52
CA VAL A 259 8.24 10.31 -3.67
C VAL A 259 8.25 8.79 -3.40
N ALA A 260 7.26 8.28 -2.68
CA ALA A 260 7.08 6.85 -2.45
C ALA A 260 6.13 6.20 -3.47
N SER A 261 5.76 6.92 -4.55
CA SER A 261 4.84 6.41 -5.58
C SER A 261 5.26 5.03 -6.08
N GLY A 262 4.30 4.11 -6.16
CA GLY A 262 4.54 2.76 -6.66
C GLY A 262 5.14 1.78 -5.65
N SER A 263 5.58 2.24 -4.48
CA SER A 263 6.03 1.33 -3.42
C SER A 263 4.86 0.71 -2.66
N VAL A 264 5.04 -0.49 -2.11
CA VAL A 264 4.09 -1.08 -1.16
C VAL A 264 4.07 -0.23 0.11
N SER A 265 2.88 0.12 0.59
CA SER A 265 2.74 0.92 1.81
C SER A 265 3.30 0.17 3.03
N LYS A 266 4.14 0.83 3.83
CA LYS A 266 4.81 0.22 5.00
C LYS A 266 3.85 -0.38 6.02
N PHE A 267 2.64 0.17 6.11
CA PHE A 267 1.60 -0.33 7.01
C PHE A 267 0.87 -1.57 6.46
N SER A 268 0.95 -1.87 5.15
CA SER A 268 0.21 -2.99 4.57
C SER A 268 0.62 -4.31 5.19
N SER A 269 -0.36 -5.06 5.72
CA SER A 269 -0.09 -6.33 6.40
C SER A 269 0.50 -7.39 5.47
N TRP A 270 1.51 -8.09 5.95
CA TRP A 270 2.18 -9.16 5.23
C TRP A 270 1.48 -10.52 5.43
N GLY A 271 1.52 -11.33 4.38
CA GLY A 271 1.28 -12.77 4.44
C GLY A 271 2.55 -13.57 4.74
N PRO A 272 2.50 -14.88 4.50
CA PRO A 272 1.33 -15.66 4.14
C PRO A 272 0.36 -15.85 5.31
N THR A 273 -0.71 -16.59 5.07
CA THR A 273 -1.54 -17.11 6.18
C THR A 273 -0.76 -18.17 6.97
N PRO A 274 -1.18 -18.48 8.23
CA PRO A 274 -0.51 -19.51 9.03
C PRO A 274 -0.42 -20.90 8.38
N ASP A 275 -1.31 -21.22 7.45
CA ASP A 275 -1.32 -22.46 6.66
C ASP A 275 -0.65 -22.30 5.27
N LEU A 276 0.23 -21.31 5.14
CA LEU A 276 1.04 -21.05 3.95
C LEU A 276 0.22 -20.80 2.67
N ARG A 277 -0.93 -20.11 2.77
CA ARG A 277 -1.65 -19.60 1.60
C ARG A 277 -1.17 -18.21 1.23
N ILE A 278 -1.16 -17.92 -0.06
CA ILE A 278 -0.82 -16.60 -0.58
C ILE A 278 -1.95 -15.62 -0.22
N LYS A 279 -1.63 -14.69 0.64
CA LYS A 279 -2.35 -13.48 0.99
C LYS A 279 -1.32 -12.36 1.21
N PRO A 280 -1.59 -11.11 0.79
CA PRO A 280 -2.77 -10.66 0.03
C PRO A 280 -2.82 -11.28 -1.38
N GLU A 281 -3.95 -11.19 -2.08
CA GLU A 281 -4.04 -11.62 -3.48
C GLU A 281 -3.59 -10.54 -4.46
N ILE A 282 -3.85 -9.26 -4.15
CA ILE A 282 -3.62 -8.13 -5.06
C ILE A 282 -3.31 -6.87 -4.28
N THR A 283 -2.66 -5.93 -4.92
CA THR A 283 -2.34 -4.61 -4.36
C THR A 283 -3.07 -3.50 -5.13
N ALA A 284 -3.54 -2.47 -4.44
CA ALA A 284 -4.15 -1.31 -5.07
C ALA A 284 -3.73 -0.01 -4.34
N PRO A 285 -3.89 1.18 -4.96
CA PRO A 285 -3.61 2.44 -4.29
C PRO A 285 -4.41 2.60 -3.00
N GLY A 286 -3.71 2.77 -1.88
CA GLY A 286 -4.30 2.91 -0.55
C GLY A 286 -3.54 3.91 0.32
N GLY A 287 -2.34 4.34 -0.09
CA GLY A 287 -1.59 5.42 0.54
C GLY A 287 -1.97 6.77 -0.05
N HIS A 288 -2.35 7.73 0.80
CA HIS A 288 -2.71 9.09 0.40
C HIS A 288 -3.87 9.18 -0.61
N ILE A 289 -5.00 8.62 -0.24
CA ILE A 289 -6.22 8.66 -1.05
C ILE A 289 -7.11 9.80 -0.59
N TYR A 290 -7.24 10.83 -1.43
CA TYR A 290 -8.13 11.95 -1.20
C TYR A 290 -9.54 11.62 -1.71
N SER A 291 -10.49 11.51 -0.79
CA SER A 291 -11.86 11.10 -1.10
C SER A 291 -12.89 11.73 -0.16
N SER A 292 -14.17 11.54 -0.49
CA SER A 292 -15.29 12.03 0.32
C SER A 292 -15.34 11.36 1.69
N VAL A 293 -15.69 12.15 2.69
CA VAL A 293 -15.98 11.72 4.06
C VAL A 293 -17.32 12.32 4.49
N GLU A 294 -17.72 12.09 5.73
CA GLU A 294 -18.98 12.63 6.30
C GLU A 294 -19.05 14.17 6.16
N ASP A 295 -20.28 14.71 6.25
CA ASP A 295 -20.60 16.14 6.21
C ASP A 295 -20.18 16.85 4.91
N ASP A 296 -20.31 16.20 3.76
CA ASP A 296 -19.93 16.75 2.44
C ASP A 296 -18.48 17.26 2.37
N LYS A 297 -17.59 16.63 3.16
CA LYS A 297 -16.17 16.96 3.20
C LYS A 297 -15.32 15.97 2.41
N TYR A 298 -14.07 16.35 2.23
CA TYR A 298 -13.04 15.50 1.65
C TYR A 298 -11.84 15.44 2.57
N LYS A 299 -11.15 14.29 2.58
CA LYS A 299 -9.98 14.07 3.40
C LYS A 299 -8.99 13.15 2.70
N ASP A 300 -7.70 13.38 2.92
CA ASP A 300 -6.64 12.42 2.60
C ASP A 300 -6.59 11.37 3.70
N MET A 301 -6.65 10.10 3.30
CA MET A 301 -6.57 8.96 4.20
C MET A 301 -5.68 7.87 3.61
N SER A 302 -5.00 7.13 4.47
CA SER A 302 -4.17 5.99 4.08
C SER A 302 -4.62 4.72 4.78
N GLY A 303 -4.58 3.59 4.09
CA GLY A 303 -4.95 2.28 4.63
C GLY A 303 -5.29 1.28 3.53
N THR A 304 -5.15 0.00 3.81
CA THR A 304 -5.71 -1.07 2.98
C THR A 304 -7.24 -0.94 2.84
N SER A 305 -7.87 -0.22 3.78
CA SER A 305 -9.29 0.18 3.70
C SER A 305 -9.59 1.12 2.53
N MET A 306 -8.59 1.87 2.00
CA MET A 306 -8.70 2.73 0.81
C MET A 306 -8.31 1.97 -0.46
N ALA A 307 -7.50 0.93 -0.34
CA ALA A 307 -7.13 0.04 -1.44
C ALA A 307 -8.27 -0.92 -1.83
N ALA A 308 -8.95 -1.52 -0.86
CA ALA A 308 -10.01 -2.49 -1.10
C ALA A 308 -11.15 -1.97 -2.00
N PRO A 309 -11.70 -0.74 -1.82
CA PRO A 309 -12.74 -0.22 -2.70
C PRO A 309 -12.27 0.03 -4.15
N GLN A 310 -10.98 0.22 -4.40
CA GLN A 310 -10.42 0.28 -5.76
C GLN A 310 -10.63 -1.06 -6.49
N VAL A 311 -10.31 -2.16 -5.82
CA VAL A 311 -10.53 -3.53 -6.35
C VAL A 311 -12.02 -3.82 -6.49
N THR A 312 -12.86 -3.35 -5.56
CA THR A 312 -14.32 -3.48 -5.64
C THR A 312 -14.86 -2.78 -6.89
N GLY A 313 -14.41 -1.55 -7.16
CA GLY A 313 -14.79 -0.80 -8.36
C GLY A 313 -14.34 -1.48 -9.65
N ALA A 314 -13.09 -1.97 -9.70
CA ALA A 314 -12.57 -2.76 -10.81
C ALA A 314 -13.40 -4.03 -11.06
N THR A 315 -13.77 -4.73 -9.97
CA THR A 315 -14.64 -5.92 -10.03
C THR A 315 -16.01 -5.61 -10.64
N ALA A 316 -16.62 -4.48 -10.28
CA ALA A 316 -17.91 -4.07 -10.85
C ALA A 316 -17.80 -3.84 -12.36
N ILE A 317 -16.70 -3.20 -12.81
CA ILE A 317 -16.42 -3.01 -14.24
C ILE A 317 -16.23 -4.35 -14.94
N LEU A 318 -15.49 -5.29 -14.36
CA LEU A 318 -15.28 -6.62 -14.94
C LEU A 318 -16.56 -7.44 -14.99
N LYS A 319 -17.43 -7.36 -13.99
CA LYS A 319 -18.77 -7.99 -14.07
C LYS A 319 -19.59 -7.46 -15.24
N GLN A 320 -19.59 -6.14 -15.42
CA GLN A 320 -20.26 -5.52 -16.57
C GLN A 320 -19.65 -6.00 -17.89
N TYR A 321 -18.31 -6.06 -17.97
CA TYR A 321 -17.58 -6.51 -19.16
C TYR A 321 -17.89 -7.97 -19.50
N ILE A 322 -17.82 -8.89 -18.54
CA ILE A 322 -18.14 -10.31 -18.73
C ILE A 322 -19.56 -10.47 -19.27
N LYS A 323 -20.53 -9.77 -18.66
CA LYS A 323 -21.93 -9.78 -19.11
C LYS A 323 -22.09 -9.21 -20.51
N ALA A 324 -21.46 -8.07 -20.82
CA ALA A 324 -21.57 -7.42 -22.14
C ALA A 324 -20.93 -8.24 -23.27
N LYS A 325 -19.84 -8.96 -22.97
CA LYS A 325 -19.14 -9.84 -23.91
C LYS A 325 -19.69 -11.26 -23.92
N ASN A 326 -20.68 -11.57 -23.08
CA ASN A 326 -21.25 -12.90 -22.94
C ASN A 326 -20.21 -14.01 -22.67
N ILE A 327 -19.18 -13.68 -21.86
CA ILE A 327 -18.14 -14.62 -21.48
C ILE A 327 -18.76 -15.66 -20.54
N GLN A 328 -18.67 -16.93 -20.91
CA GLN A 328 -19.21 -18.03 -20.13
C GLN A 328 -18.21 -18.41 -19.02
N THR A 329 -18.68 -18.51 -17.79
CA THR A 329 -17.88 -18.90 -16.64
C THR A 329 -18.73 -19.80 -15.72
N ASP A 330 -18.12 -20.79 -15.09
CA ASP A 330 -18.80 -21.64 -14.10
C ASP A 330 -19.13 -20.84 -12.84
N ASN A 331 -18.22 -19.97 -12.42
CA ASN A 331 -18.40 -19.07 -11.28
C ASN A 331 -17.76 -17.71 -11.58
N SER A 332 -18.58 -16.67 -11.65
CA SER A 332 -18.08 -15.32 -11.99
C SER A 332 -17.16 -14.70 -10.92
N SER A 333 -17.30 -15.08 -9.64
CA SER A 333 -16.43 -14.56 -8.59
C SER A 333 -15.01 -15.13 -8.70
N GLU A 334 -14.89 -16.43 -8.94
CA GLU A 334 -13.59 -17.08 -9.14
C GLU A 334 -12.92 -16.62 -10.42
N PHE A 335 -13.69 -16.53 -11.52
CA PHE A 335 -13.16 -16.03 -12.79
C PHE A 335 -12.63 -14.60 -12.69
N ILE A 336 -13.33 -13.72 -11.99
CA ILE A 336 -12.89 -12.34 -11.79
C ILE A 336 -11.64 -12.28 -10.89
N LYS A 337 -11.61 -13.06 -9.79
CA LYS A 337 -10.42 -13.17 -8.95
C LYS A 337 -9.21 -13.61 -9.78
N LEU A 338 -9.37 -14.67 -10.57
CA LEU A 338 -8.35 -15.18 -11.47
C LEU A 338 -7.88 -14.11 -12.47
N LEU A 339 -8.83 -13.43 -13.13
CA LEU A 339 -8.53 -12.40 -14.12
C LEU A 339 -7.76 -11.22 -13.49
N LEU A 340 -8.18 -10.74 -12.33
CA LEU A 340 -7.51 -9.67 -11.59
C LEU A 340 -6.08 -10.08 -11.20
N MET A 341 -5.90 -11.30 -10.68
CA MET A 341 -4.58 -11.78 -10.26
C MET A 341 -3.65 -12.00 -11.45
N ASN A 342 -4.13 -12.63 -12.54
CA ASN A 342 -3.30 -12.89 -13.72
C ASN A 342 -2.81 -11.62 -14.41
N THR A 343 -3.58 -10.55 -14.37
CA THR A 343 -3.29 -9.31 -15.08
C THR A 343 -2.67 -8.21 -14.21
N ALA A 344 -2.50 -8.48 -12.91
CA ALA A 344 -1.81 -7.58 -12.01
C ALA A 344 -0.35 -7.39 -12.44
N THR A 345 0.20 -6.23 -12.14
CA THR A 345 1.60 -5.87 -12.46
C THR A 345 2.45 -5.97 -11.19
N PRO A 346 3.41 -6.90 -11.10
CA PRO A 346 4.31 -6.98 -9.97
C PRO A 346 5.03 -5.65 -9.72
N LEU A 347 4.90 -5.15 -8.48
CA LEU A 347 5.58 -3.94 -8.04
C LEU A 347 7.05 -4.23 -7.75
N LYS A 348 7.90 -3.26 -8.05
CA LYS A 348 9.36 -3.35 -7.86
C LYS A 348 9.80 -2.48 -6.69
N ASP A 349 10.80 -2.95 -5.96
CA ASP A 349 11.44 -2.19 -4.88
C ASP A 349 12.53 -1.27 -5.46
N GLU A 350 12.14 -0.04 -5.82
CA GLU A 350 13.05 0.93 -6.41
C GLU A 350 14.10 1.50 -5.42
N GLY A 351 13.96 1.17 -4.11
CA GLY A 351 14.76 1.80 -3.06
C GLY A 351 16.15 1.19 -2.85
N ILE A 352 16.40 -0.06 -3.26
CA ILE A 352 17.64 -0.78 -2.94
C ILE A 352 18.32 -1.39 -4.18
N PHE A 353 17.55 -1.97 -5.09
CA PHE A 353 18.07 -2.56 -6.34
C PHE A 353 17.05 -2.34 -7.45
N GLU A 354 17.47 -1.68 -8.52
CA GLU A 354 16.65 -1.51 -9.72
C GLU A 354 16.17 -2.89 -10.22
N ASP A 355 14.85 -3.01 -10.42
CA ASP A 355 14.16 -4.16 -11.04
C ASP A 355 13.84 -5.40 -10.20
N ILE A 356 14.10 -5.43 -8.89
CA ILE A 356 13.70 -6.56 -8.04
C ILE A 356 12.25 -6.36 -7.54
N PRO A 357 11.34 -7.34 -7.74
CA PRO A 357 9.99 -7.25 -7.19
C PRO A 357 9.96 -7.28 -5.65
N TYR A 358 8.95 -6.64 -5.06
CA TYR A 358 8.57 -6.92 -3.68
C TYR A 358 8.19 -8.39 -3.51
N PHE A 359 8.26 -8.91 -2.31
CA PHE A 359 7.82 -10.25 -1.98
C PHE A 359 6.34 -10.47 -2.31
N VAL A 360 5.97 -11.69 -2.71
CA VAL A 360 4.58 -12.09 -2.89
C VAL A 360 3.79 -11.93 -1.59
N ARG A 361 4.41 -12.21 -0.45
CA ARG A 361 3.84 -11.98 0.89
C ARG A 361 3.43 -10.51 1.15
N GLN A 362 4.03 -9.55 0.45
CA GLN A 362 3.72 -8.12 0.59
C GLN A 362 2.66 -7.66 -0.40
N GLN A 363 2.73 -8.12 -1.65
CA GLN A 363 1.95 -7.56 -2.75
C GLN A 363 0.96 -8.52 -3.42
N GLY A 364 1.01 -9.82 -3.11
CA GLY A 364 0.26 -10.82 -3.86
C GLY A 364 0.72 -10.89 -5.32
N SER A 365 -0.23 -10.83 -6.24
CA SER A 365 0.05 -10.81 -7.68
C SER A 365 0.63 -9.48 -8.18
N GLY A 366 0.59 -8.41 -7.37
CA GLY A 366 1.06 -7.08 -7.74
C GLY A 366 -0.06 -6.04 -7.83
N ALA A 367 0.24 -4.90 -8.45
CA ALA A 367 -0.71 -3.79 -8.60
C ALA A 367 -1.88 -4.14 -9.51
N LEU A 368 -3.08 -3.75 -9.08
CA LEU A 368 -4.30 -3.82 -9.87
C LEU A 368 -4.11 -3.13 -11.24
N ASN A 369 -4.40 -3.88 -12.33
CA ASN A 369 -4.32 -3.38 -13.69
C ASN A 369 -5.62 -3.71 -14.46
N ILE A 370 -6.62 -2.85 -14.32
CA ILE A 370 -7.92 -3.03 -14.95
C ILE A 370 -7.85 -2.96 -16.48
N GLU A 371 -6.93 -2.16 -17.01
CA GLU A 371 -6.74 -2.06 -18.47
C GLU A 371 -6.27 -3.39 -19.04
N ASN A 372 -5.31 -4.03 -18.39
CA ASN A 372 -4.80 -5.33 -18.77
C ASN A 372 -5.89 -6.41 -18.65
N ALA A 373 -6.68 -6.37 -17.57
CA ALA A 373 -7.80 -7.28 -17.35
C ALA A 373 -8.91 -7.17 -18.40
N LEU A 374 -9.14 -5.98 -18.97
CA LEU A 374 -10.11 -5.76 -20.03
C LEU A 374 -9.58 -6.12 -21.44
N LYS A 375 -8.26 -6.18 -21.62
CA LYS A 375 -7.62 -6.49 -22.90
C LYS A 375 -7.35 -7.97 -23.09
N THR A 376 -7.06 -8.70 -22.03
CA THR A 376 -6.75 -10.13 -22.14
C THR A 376 -7.96 -10.94 -22.57
N THR A 377 -7.70 -11.98 -23.35
CA THR A 377 -8.67 -13.03 -23.69
C THR A 377 -8.24 -14.39 -23.13
N VAL A 378 -7.17 -14.42 -22.34
CA VAL A 378 -6.61 -15.64 -21.77
C VAL A 378 -6.54 -15.51 -20.27
N VAL A 379 -6.91 -16.57 -19.56
CA VAL A 379 -6.61 -16.75 -18.14
C VAL A 379 -5.68 -17.95 -17.97
N VAL A 380 -4.87 -17.91 -16.92
CA VAL A 380 -3.91 -18.96 -16.60
C VAL A 380 -4.09 -19.42 -15.16
N ARG A 381 -4.07 -20.73 -14.96
CA ARG A 381 -4.05 -21.38 -13.65
C ARG A 381 -2.77 -22.14 -13.49
N ALA A 382 -2.22 -22.14 -12.29
CA ALA A 382 -1.06 -22.94 -11.93
C ALA A 382 -1.45 -24.04 -10.93
N GLN A 383 -0.77 -25.17 -11.01
CA GLN A 383 -0.88 -26.31 -10.10
C GLN A 383 0.52 -26.83 -9.77
N GLY A 384 0.82 -26.99 -8.50
CA GLY A 384 2.08 -27.58 -8.01
C GLY A 384 1.99 -29.09 -7.82
N THR A 385 3.10 -29.72 -7.50
CA THR A 385 3.24 -31.17 -7.30
C THR A 385 2.32 -31.68 -6.17
N ASN A 386 2.09 -30.88 -5.14
CA ASN A 386 1.33 -31.24 -3.94
C ASN A 386 -0.06 -30.60 -3.91
N ASP A 387 -0.45 -29.92 -4.97
CA ASP A 387 -1.71 -29.18 -5.05
C ASP A 387 -2.69 -29.93 -5.95
N ASN A 388 -3.91 -30.16 -5.46
CA ASN A 388 -4.98 -30.77 -6.23
C ASN A 388 -5.87 -29.75 -6.94
N ILE A 389 -5.63 -28.46 -6.73
CA ILE A 389 -6.46 -27.37 -7.23
C ILE A 389 -5.57 -26.44 -8.08
N ALA A 390 -5.98 -26.20 -9.32
CA ALA A 390 -5.37 -25.19 -10.17
C ALA A 390 -6.02 -23.82 -9.93
N ASP A 391 -5.22 -22.81 -9.56
CA ASP A 391 -5.69 -21.47 -9.23
C ASP A 391 -4.80 -20.37 -9.88
N GLY A 392 -5.19 -19.12 -9.74
CA GLY A 392 -4.41 -17.92 -10.14
C GLY A 392 -3.15 -17.66 -9.31
N LYS A 393 -2.81 -18.55 -8.42
CA LYS A 393 -1.65 -18.53 -7.52
C LYS A 393 -1.12 -19.95 -7.35
N LEU A 394 0.18 -20.09 -7.10
CA LEU A 394 0.83 -21.37 -6.88
C LEU A 394 1.31 -21.46 -5.42
N GLU A 395 0.56 -22.20 -4.60
CA GLU A 395 0.84 -22.40 -3.18
C GLU A 395 1.59 -23.71 -2.95
N LEU A 396 2.92 -23.64 -2.88
CA LEU A 396 3.80 -24.80 -2.78
C LEU A 396 3.82 -25.41 -1.37
N LYS A 397 3.29 -24.68 -0.36
CA LYS A 397 3.30 -25.11 1.05
C LYS A 397 4.72 -25.37 1.55
N GLU A 398 4.93 -26.43 2.33
CA GLU A 398 6.25 -26.88 2.76
C GLU A 398 6.98 -27.61 1.63
N LEU A 399 8.21 -27.20 1.39
CA LEU A 399 9.13 -27.81 0.43
C LEU A 399 10.22 -28.57 1.19
N LYS A 400 10.41 -29.84 0.85
CA LYS A 400 11.52 -30.66 1.36
C LYS A 400 12.77 -30.52 0.54
N ASP A 401 12.63 -30.08 -0.70
CA ASP A 401 13.70 -29.90 -1.67
C ASP A 401 13.59 -28.53 -2.31
N LYS A 402 14.69 -28.01 -2.83
CA LYS A 402 14.75 -26.77 -3.61
C LYS A 402 14.23 -26.94 -5.05
N ARG A 403 13.43 -27.99 -5.28
CA ARG A 403 12.89 -28.36 -6.59
C ARG A 403 11.41 -28.66 -6.50
N PHE A 404 10.66 -28.15 -7.47
CA PHE A 404 9.21 -28.39 -7.56
C PHE A 404 8.72 -28.33 -9.00
N ASP A 405 7.70 -29.17 -9.29
CA ASP A 405 7.06 -29.18 -10.59
C ASP A 405 5.89 -28.23 -10.66
N VAL A 406 5.70 -27.64 -11.83
CA VAL A 406 4.65 -26.65 -12.12
C VAL A 406 3.91 -27.09 -13.37
N ARG A 407 2.59 -27.11 -13.29
CA ARG A 407 1.70 -27.18 -14.46
C ARG A 407 1.00 -25.84 -14.63
N LEU A 408 1.10 -25.24 -15.82
CA LEU A 408 0.28 -24.11 -16.22
C LEU A 408 -0.81 -24.60 -17.17
N SER A 409 -2.04 -24.15 -16.93
CA SER A 409 -3.20 -24.41 -17.79
C SER A 409 -3.78 -23.08 -18.23
N LEU A 410 -3.76 -22.81 -19.54
CA LEU A 410 -4.27 -21.61 -20.17
C LEU A 410 -5.63 -21.90 -20.78
N GLU A 411 -6.55 -20.95 -20.63
CA GLU A 411 -7.87 -20.97 -21.26
C GLU A 411 -8.07 -19.68 -22.06
N ASN A 412 -8.28 -19.79 -23.38
CA ASN A 412 -8.50 -18.66 -24.27
C ASN A 412 -9.99 -18.57 -24.61
N PHE A 413 -10.64 -17.54 -24.13
CA PHE A 413 -12.05 -17.23 -24.40
C PHE A 413 -12.24 -16.23 -25.58
N GLY A 414 -11.17 -15.87 -26.26
CA GLY A 414 -11.16 -14.96 -27.41
C GLY A 414 -11.19 -15.65 -28.76
N ASP A 415 -11.33 -14.88 -29.82
CA ASP A 415 -11.52 -15.31 -31.20
C ASP A 415 -10.20 -15.51 -32.00
N SER A 416 -9.05 -15.34 -31.35
CA SER A 416 -7.73 -15.48 -32.00
C SER A 416 -6.78 -16.31 -31.15
N THR A 417 -5.86 -17.03 -31.79
CA THR A 417 -4.76 -17.73 -31.12
C THR A 417 -3.88 -16.72 -30.37
N LYS A 418 -3.45 -17.09 -29.18
CA LYS A 418 -2.52 -16.32 -28.35
C LYS A 418 -1.26 -17.12 -28.05
N SER A 419 -0.11 -16.45 -28.06
CA SER A 419 1.19 -17.05 -27.79
C SER A 419 1.96 -16.26 -26.75
N TYR A 420 2.61 -16.97 -25.83
CA TYR A 420 3.30 -16.39 -24.69
C TYR A 420 4.70 -16.99 -24.54
N ASP A 421 5.67 -16.12 -24.22
CA ASP A 421 6.96 -16.55 -23.67
C ASP A 421 6.88 -16.62 -22.15
N ILE A 422 7.27 -17.78 -21.58
CA ILE A 422 7.19 -18.03 -20.13
C ILE A 422 8.57 -17.75 -19.52
N ASN A 423 8.61 -16.89 -18.53
CA ASN A 423 9.77 -16.59 -17.70
C ASN A 423 9.42 -16.70 -16.23
N SER A 424 10.40 -16.85 -15.35
CA SER A 424 10.18 -16.82 -13.91
C SER A 424 11.27 -16.05 -13.19
N ILE A 425 10.90 -15.44 -12.08
CA ILE A 425 11.80 -14.86 -11.10
C ILE A 425 11.47 -15.44 -9.74
N ALA A 426 12.47 -16.02 -9.08
CA ALA A 426 12.35 -16.49 -7.70
C ALA A 426 13.11 -15.55 -6.77
N LEU A 427 12.55 -15.33 -5.61
CA LEU A 427 13.03 -14.43 -4.57
C LEU A 427 13.17 -15.18 -3.27
N TYR A 428 14.12 -14.77 -2.46
CA TYR A 428 14.29 -15.23 -1.09
C TYR A 428 14.66 -14.06 -0.17
N GLU A 429 14.57 -14.26 1.12
CA GLU A 429 14.94 -13.28 2.14
C GLU A 429 16.33 -13.61 2.69
N PRO A 430 17.37 -12.82 2.34
CA PRO A 430 18.72 -13.09 2.84
C PRO A 430 18.82 -12.84 4.34
N THR A 431 19.81 -13.47 4.97
CA THR A 431 20.15 -13.28 6.38
C THR A 431 21.61 -12.86 6.52
N ASP A 432 21.93 -12.14 7.58
CA ASP A 432 23.32 -11.88 8.00
C ASP A 432 23.90 -12.98 8.90
N GLY A 433 23.15 -14.07 9.06
CA GLY A 433 23.44 -15.18 9.98
C GLY A 433 22.71 -15.08 11.31
N THR A 434 22.20 -13.91 11.69
CA THR A 434 21.45 -13.68 12.93
C THR A 434 20.08 -13.09 12.68
N TYR A 435 20.01 -12.12 11.77
CA TYR A 435 18.79 -11.36 11.46
C TYR A 435 18.38 -11.55 10.01
N ARG A 436 17.07 -11.46 9.74
CA ARG A 436 16.52 -11.36 8.39
C ARG A 436 16.67 -9.93 7.90
N LEU A 437 17.11 -9.74 6.67
CA LEU A 437 17.39 -8.41 6.13
C LEU A 437 16.17 -7.72 5.53
N GLN A 438 14.97 -8.32 5.58
CA GLN A 438 13.67 -7.77 5.13
C GLN A 438 13.69 -7.15 3.73
N ARG A 439 14.51 -7.69 2.85
CA ARG A 439 14.61 -7.28 1.46
C ARG A 439 14.58 -8.52 0.56
N SER A 440 13.97 -8.40 -0.59
CA SER A 440 14.03 -9.48 -1.58
C SER A 440 15.37 -9.49 -2.30
N GLU A 441 15.91 -10.70 -2.52
CA GLU A 441 17.01 -10.94 -3.43
C GLU A 441 16.61 -12.02 -4.44
N ILE A 442 17.19 -11.96 -5.64
CA ILE A 442 16.92 -12.93 -6.68
C ILE A 442 17.64 -14.24 -6.34
N LEU A 443 16.88 -15.32 -6.31
CA LEU A 443 17.41 -16.67 -6.17
C LEU A 443 17.85 -17.17 -7.55
N HIS A 444 19.17 -17.34 -7.71
CA HIS A 444 19.75 -17.82 -8.95
C HIS A 444 19.93 -19.34 -8.93
N SER A 445 19.60 -20.01 -10.03
CA SER A 445 19.97 -21.38 -10.30
C SER A 445 20.69 -21.48 -11.64
N ASN A 446 21.36 -22.62 -11.89
CA ASN A 446 22.01 -22.89 -13.18
C ASN A 446 20.99 -23.02 -14.34
N GLU A 447 19.73 -23.31 -14.02
CA GLU A 447 18.62 -23.42 -14.97
C GLU A 447 17.70 -22.18 -14.95
N SER A 448 18.15 -21.05 -14.45
CA SER A 448 17.35 -19.86 -14.14
C SER A 448 16.66 -19.17 -15.33
N ASN A 449 16.89 -19.61 -16.54
CA ASN A 449 16.23 -19.09 -17.74
C ASN A 449 15.33 -20.16 -18.37
N ILE A 450 14.22 -20.50 -17.69
CA ILE A 450 13.17 -21.30 -18.31
C ILE A 450 12.39 -20.38 -19.27
N SER A 451 12.99 -20.11 -20.44
CA SER A 451 12.25 -19.51 -21.54
C SER A 451 11.51 -20.62 -22.27
N ARG A 452 10.21 -20.66 -22.14
CA ARG A 452 9.34 -21.62 -22.84
C ARG A 452 8.24 -20.86 -23.52
N GLU A 453 7.84 -21.36 -24.68
CA GLU A 453 6.73 -20.80 -25.44
C GLU A 453 5.51 -21.70 -25.26
N ILE A 454 4.33 -21.09 -25.11
CA ILE A 454 3.04 -21.77 -25.16
C ILE A 454 2.10 -21.00 -26.06
N SER A 455 1.34 -21.72 -26.90
CA SER A 455 0.28 -21.15 -27.71
C SER A 455 -1.04 -21.79 -27.34
N VAL A 456 -2.10 -21.01 -27.32
CA VAL A 456 -3.47 -21.46 -27.06
C VAL A 456 -4.39 -20.93 -28.16
N GLU A 457 -5.08 -21.85 -28.84
CA GLU A 457 -5.99 -21.52 -29.93
C GLU A 457 -7.25 -20.80 -29.42
N ALA A 458 -7.97 -20.14 -30.33
CA ALA A 458 -9.25 -19.50 -30.03
C ALA A 458 -10.23 -20.51 -29.40
N HIS A 459 -10.94 -20.09 -28.36
CA HIS A 459 -11.94 -20.91 -27.63
C HIS A 459 -11.43 -22.28 -27.20
N SER A 460 -10.15 -22.35 -26.78
CA SER A 460 -9.47 -23.60 -26.47
C SER A 460 -8.63 -23.49 -25.21
N SER A 461 -8.09 -24.62 -24.77
CA SER A 461 -7.19 -24.69 -23.63
C SER A 461 -5.87 -25.36 -24.03
N ALA A 462 -4.79 -24.95 -23.38
CA ALA A 462 -3.45 -25.54 -23.53
C ALA A 462 -2.79 -25.68 -22.16
N SER A 463 -1.90 -26.65 -22.01
CA SER A 463 -1.16 -26.84 -20.77
C SER A 463 0.32 -27.09 -21.05
N ILE A 464 1.17 -26.69 -20.12
CA ILE A 464 2.60 -26.94 -20.13
C ILE A 464 3.07 -27.34 -18.73
N ASP A 465 3.93 -28.36 -18.68
CA ASP A 465 4.56 -28.83 -17.45
C ASP A 465 6.06 -28.51 -17.51
N PHE A 466 6.61 -28.04 -16.39
CA PHE A 466 8.04 -27.80 -16.22
C PHE A 466 8.43 -27.90 -14.75
N THR A 467 9.73 -28.03 -14.51
CA THR A 467 10.31 -28.07 -13.16
C THR A 467 11.07 -26.76 -12.90
N MET A 468 10.86 -26.17 -11.74
CA MET A 468 11.71 -25.12 -11.19
C MET A 468 12.73 -25.77 -10.26
N ASP A 469 14.03 -25.57 -10.52
CA ASP A 469 15.13 -26.24 -9.82
C ASP A 469 16.15 -25.22 -9.32
N TYR A 470 16.28 -25.11 -8.02
CA TYR A 470 17.21 -24.24 -7.30
C TYR A 470 18.19 -25.04 -6.44
N SER A 471 18.42 -26.34 -6.76
CA SER A 471 19.27 -27.23 -5.99
C SER A 471 20.71 -26.71 -5.85
N ASP A 472 21.20 -26.00 -6.87
CA ASP A 472 22.55 -25.42 -6.91
C ASP A 472 22.68 -24.06 -6.22
N ALA A 473 21.58 -23.49 -5.70
CA ALA A 473 21.62 -22.22 -5.00
C ALA A 473 22.28 -22.37 -3.62
N VAL A 474 23.51 -21.91 -3.50
CA VAL A 474 24.35 -22.06 -2.30
C VAL A 474 24.00 -21.09 -1.18
N ASN A 475 23.38 -19.96 -1.49
CA ASN A 475 22.99 -18.91 -0.57
C ASN A 475 21.54 -19.01 -0.08
N PHE A 476 20.82 -20.07 -0.47
CA PHE A 476 19.46 -20.35 -0.07
C PHE A 476 19.44 -21.56 0.87
N GLU A 477 19.28 -21.30 2.15
CA GLU A 477 19.30 -22.32 3.22
C GLU A 477 17.87 -22.73 3.62
N GLU A 478 17.75 -23.85 4.37
CA GLU A 478 16.50 -24.22 5.04
C GLU A 478 15.97 -23.12 5.93
N ASP A 479 14.71 -23.24 6.29
CA ASP A 479 13.96 -22.28 7.07
C ASP A 479 13.87 -20.90 6.37
N ASN A 480 13.57 -20.91 5.08
CA ASN A 480 13.39 -19.70 4.28
C ASN A 480 12.23 -19.82 3.30
N PHE A 481 11.61 -18.70 2.97
CA PHE A 481 10.62 -18.65 1.90
C PHE A 481 11.31 -18.65 0.53
N ILE A 482 10.69 -19.37 -0.41
CA ILE A 482 10.89 -19.19 -1.84
C ILE A 482 9.60 -18.66 -2.43
N GLU A 483 9.65 -17.53 -3.07
CA GLU A 483 8.48 -16.88 -3.61
C GLU A 483 8.84 -16.11 -4.88
N GLY A 484 7.86 -15.72 -5.68
CA GLY A 484 8.15 -14.99 -6.91
C GLY A 484 7.02 -15.05 -7.91
N PHE A 485 7.37 -14.89 -9.18
CA PHE A 485 6.39 -14.73 -10.25
C PHE A 485 6.78 -15.58 -11.45
N ILE A 486 5.79 -16.27 -12.01
CA ILE A 486 5.87 -16.89 -13.34
C ILE A 486 5.14 -15.92 -14.27
N SER A 487 5.88 -15.29 -15.20
CA SER A 487 5.36 -14.32 -16.14
C SER A 487 5.15 -14.93 -17.52
N LEU A 488 4.03 -14.63 -18.15
CA LEU A 488 3.70 -15.01 -19.51
C LEU A 488 3.65 -13.73 -20.34
N LYS A 489 4.69 -13.50 -21.14
CA LYS A 489 4.85 -12.33 -22.01
C LYS A 489 4.09 -12.54 -23.30
N ASP A 490 3.05 -11.74 -23.53
CA ASP A 490 2.24 -11.80 -24.75
C ASP A 490 3.07 -11.39 -25.97
N LYS A 491 3.19 -12.28 -26.96
CA LYS A 491 3.96 -12.00 -28.20
C LYS A 491 3.31 -10.93 -29.07
N ASP A 492 2.03 -10.70 -28.92
CA ASP A 492 1.30 -9.60 -29.59
C ASP A 492 1.44 -8.27 -28.81
N GLY A 493 1.97 -8.30 -27.58
CA GLY A 493 2.15 -7.12 -26.71
C GLY A 493 0.84 -6.50 -26.22
N VAL A 494 -0.25 -7.28 -26.18
CA VAL A 494 -1.57 -6.79 -25.76
C VAL A 494 -1.78 -6.88 -24.27
N SER A 495 -1.48 -8.06 -23.68
CA SER A 495 -1.73 -8.33 -22.27
C SER A 495 -0.82 -9.42 -21.73
N ASP A 496 0.19 -9.03 -20.96
CA ASP A 496 1.03 -9.96 -20.21
C ASP A 496 0.23 -10.55 -19.04
N LEU A 497 0.54 -11.80 -18.68
CA LEU A 497 -0.07 -12.49 -17.55
C LEU A 497 1.00 -12.89 -16.53
N SER A 498 0.59 -13.03 -15.26
CA SER A 498 1.48 -13.42 -14.17
C SER A 498 0.79 -14.35 -13.19
N ILE A 499 1.58 -15.26 -12.62
CA ILE A 499 1.18 -16.16 -11.52
C ILE A 499 2.17 -15.96 -10.36
N PRO A 500 1.74 -15.50 -9.20
CA PRO A 500 2.57 -15.52 -8.00
C PRO A 500 2.72 -16.93 -7.47
N PHE A 501 3.91 -17.26 -6.94
CA PHE A 501 4.14 -18.52 -6.23
C PHE A 501 4.81 -18.27 -4.87
N LEU A 502 4.56 -19.18 -3.93
CA LEU A 502 5.13 -19.14 -2.60
C LEU A 502 5.25 -20.55 -2.02
N GLY A 503 6.40 -20.84 -1.43
CA GLY A 503 6.67 -22.03 -0.63
C GLY A 503 7.60 -21.71 0.53
N PHE A 504 7.63 -22.61 1.51
CA PHE A 504 8.55 -22.58 2.62
C PHE A 504 9.49 -23.77 2.53
N TYR A 505 10.78 -23.53 2.36
CA TYR A 505 11.80 -24.58 2.34
C TYR A 505 12.25 -24.87 3.77
N GLY A 506 11.79 -25.95 4.33
CA GLY A 506 12.02 -26.34 5.73
C GLY A 506 10.76 -26.94 6.38
N ASP A 507 10.77 -27.03 7.70
CA ASP A 507 9.67 -27.53 8.52
C ASP A 507 8.92 -26.35 9.16
N TRP A 508 7.74 -26.03 8.60
CA TRP A 508 6.88 -24.93 9.09
C TRP A 508 6.19 -25.23 10.43
N SER A 509 6.14 -26.51 10.82
CA SER A 509 5.44 -26.96 12.03
C SER A 509 6.27 -26.89 13.31
N ARG A 510 7.50 -26.42 13.25
CA ARG A 510 8.42 -26.30 14.40
C ARG A 510 7.98 -25.27 15.42
#